data_1088314625ca52927b884f595916b7b6
#
_entry.id   1088314625ca52927b884f595916b7b6
#
_cell.length_a   1.000
_cell.length_b   1.000
_cell.length_c   1.000
_cell.angle_alpha   90.00
_cell.angle_beta   90.00
_cell.angle_gamma   90.00
#
_symmetry.space_group_name_H-M   'P 1'
#
loop_
_entity.id
_entity.type
_entity.pdbx_description
1 polymer ?
#
loop_
_entity_poly.entity_id
_entity_poly.type
_entity_poly.pdbx_seq_one_letter_code
_entity_poly.pdbx_strand_id
1 'polypeptide(L)'
;MLSSVLSELSVSRIVINGDLKHAFDRLLRQEREEIVGLVKFLRERGVEDIVVIRGNHDNFIKPLLRRLEVQFTNGLLTMVGDKWVLFTHGHEDVDVSEADIIVIGHEHPALKCFDVYKFPCFIKIPLSENRHLVVMPATGPYHPGITVTPEPGEYLSPIIRRLRDLYSMSIVFWVDLGEAPTSGVAYIESQSFTDLVRVDWFRVGGRDYAVIEFKNYEIAHSLCLT
;
A
#
# COMPACT_ATOMS: atom_id res chain seq x y z
N MET A 1 9.77 -10.22 6.00
CA MET A 1 8.45 -9.64 6.30
C MET A 1 7.30 -10.41 5.63
N LEU A 2 7.12 -10.43 4.30
CA LEU A 2 5.98 -11.14 3.67
C LEU A 2 5.91 -12.62 4.07
N SER A 3 7.04 -13.34 4.11
CA SER A 3 7.10 -14.74 4.56
C SER A 3 6.59 -14.92 5.98
N SER A 4 6.98 -14.05 6.90
CA SER A 4 6.56 -14.10 8.31
C SER A 4 5.05 -13.81 8.45
N VAL A 5 4.55 -12.83 7.71
CA VAL A 5 3.09 -12.53 7.70
C VAL A 5 2.29 -13.72 7.19
N LEU A 6 2.70 -14.34 6.07
CA LEU A 6 2.01 -15.47 5.47
C LEU A 6 2.12 -16.77 6.28
N SER A 7 3.16 -16.92 7.09
CA SER A 7 3.29 -18.10 7.97
C SER A 7 2.41 -18.03 9.22
N GLU A 8 2.00 -16.83 9.61
CA GLU A 8 1.25 -16.60 10.84
C GLU A 8 -0.24 -16.27 10.60
N LEU A 9 -0.53 -15.67 9.43
CA LEU A 9 -1.90 -15.37 9.02
C LEU A 9 -2.35 -16.37 7.96
N SER A 10 -3.55 -16.92 8.14
CA SER A 10 -4.20 -17.74 7.11
C SER A 10 -4.72 -16.84 5.99
N VAL A 11 -3.83 -16.48 5.06
CA VAL A 11 -4.15 -15.60 3.92
C VAL A 11 -4.58 -16.46 2.74
N SER A 12 -5.87 -16.41 2.39
CA SER A 12 -6.41 -17.11 1.21
C SER A 12 -6.35 -16.27 -0.06
N ARG A 13 -6.40 -14.94 0.05
CA ARG A 13 -6.40 -14.00 -1.09
C ARG A 13 -5.35 -12.92 -0.93
N ILE A 14 -4.65 -12.60 -2.04
CA ILE A 14 -3.73 -11.45 -2.14
C ILE A 14 -4.11 -10.60 -3.34
N VAL A 15 -4.13 -9.28 -3.14
CA VAL A 15 -4.26 -8.29 -4.21
C VAL A 15 -2.92 -7.58 -4.37
N ILE A 16 -2.31 -7.68 -5.56
CA ILE A 16 -1.12 -6.95 -5.96
C ILE A 16 -1.59 -5.73 -6.74
N ASN A 17 -1.40 -4.54 -6.18
CA ASN A 17 -2.03 -3.32 -6.66
C ASN A 17 -1.24 -2.60 -7.76
N GLY A 18 -0.82 -3.34 -8.77
CA GLY A 18 -0.17 -2.86 -9.99
C GLY A 18 1.35 -2.74 -9.90
N ASP A 19 1.92 -2.49 -11.09
CA ASP A 19 3.35 -2.35 -11.32
C ASP A 19 4.17 -3.53 -10.78
N LEU A 20 3.70 -4.74 -11.13
CA LEU A 20 4.36 -5.99 -10.75
C LEU A 20 5.72 -6.17 -11.45
N LYS A 21 5.97 -5.43 -12.54
CA LYS A 21 7.25 -5.35 -13.23
C LYS A 21 7.66 -3.90 -13.46
N HIS A 22 8.92 -3.68 -13.77
CA HIS A 22 9.49 -2.35 -13.95
C HIS A 22 9.57 -1.90 -15.41
N ALA A 23 10.01 -2.75 -16.33
CA ALA A 23 10.19 -2.38 -17.73
C ALA A 23 8.86 -2.04 -18.41
N PHE A 24 8.74 -0.82 -18.95
CA PHE A 24 7.48 -0.31 -19.50
C PHE A 24 7.08 -0.97 -20.83
N ASP A 25 8.04 -1.17 -21.74
CA ASP A 25 7.85 -1.53 -23.14
C ASP A 25 7.93 -3.03 -23.46
N ARG A 26 8.28 -3.87 -22.47
CA ARG A 26 8.48 -5.30 -22.65
C ARG A 26 8.42 -6.05 -21.33
N LEU A 27 8.37 -7.38 -21.41
CA LEU A 27 8.59 -8.28 -20.28
C LEU A 27 10.01 -8.86 -20.36
N LEU A 28 10.87 -8.42 -19.45
CA LEU A 28 12.24 -8.93 -19.38
C LEU A 28 12.25 -10.37 -18.86
N ARG A 29 13.31 -11.13 -19.22
CA ARG A 29 13.46 -12.52 -18.77
C ARG A 29 13.51 -12.61 -17.25
N GLN A 30 14.27 -11.73 -16.61
CA GLN A 30 14.39 -11.66 -15.16
C GLN A 30 13.03 -11.37 -14.50
N GLU A 31 12.30 -10.35 -14.95
CA GLU A 31 10.97 -10.02 -14.44
C GLU A 31 9.99 -11.21 -14.56
N ARG A 32 10.06 -11.93 -15.69
CA ARG A 32 9.26 -13.13 -15.87
C ARG A 32 9.59 -14.21 -14.85
N GLU A 33 10.88 -14.46 -14.59
CA GLU A 33 11.35 -15.45 -13.62
C GLU A 33 10.93 -15.03 -12.19
N GLU A 34 11.02 -13.76 -11.85
CA GLU A 34 10.61 -13.19 -10.56
C GLU A 34 9.08 -13.30 -10.35
N ILE A 35 8.26 -12.99 -11.37
CA ILE A 35 6.80 -13.14 -11.29
C ILE A 35 6.42 -14.62 -11.07
N VAL A 36 7.04 -15.54 -11.81
CA VAL A 36 6.80 -16.99 -11.63
C VAL A 36 7.20 -17.41 -10.21
N GLY A 37 8.35 -16.96 -9.74
CA GLY A 37 8.85 -17.24 -8.40
C GLY A 37 7.92 -16.71 -7.31
N LEU A 38 7.41 -15.48 -7.46
CA LEU A 38 6.46 -14.88 -6.53
C LEU A 38 5.15 -15.67 -6.45
N VAL A 39 4.55 -16.00 -7.61
CA VAL A 39 3.29 -16.75 -7.65
C VAL A 39 3.47 -18.13 -7.00
N LYS A 40 4.57 -18.83 -7.31
CA LYS A 40 4.91 -20.12 -6.69
C LYS A 40 5.07 -19.98 -5.18
N PHE A 41 5.81 -19.00 -4.72
CA PHE A 41 6.01 -18.69 -3.30
C PHE A 41 4.69 -18.46 -2.56
N LEU A 42 3.75 -17.71 -3.16
CA LEU A 42 2.42 -17.45 -2.58
C LEU A 42 1.59 -18.74 -2.50
N ARG A 43 1.55 -19.52 -3.58
CA ARG A 43 0.81 -20.79 -3.63
C ARG A 43 1.32 -21.80 -2.60
N GLU A 44 2.64 -21.92 -2.44
CA GLU A 44 3.26 -22.81 -1.44
C GLU A 44 2.89 -22.44 0.00
N ARG A 45 2.38 -21.21 0.22
CA ARG A 45 1.91 -20.69 1.54
C ARG A 45 0.41 -20.66 1.69
N GLY A 46 -0.31 -21.34 0.80
CA GLY A 46 -1.76 -21.50 0.89
C GLY A 46 -2.57 -20.33 0.31
N VAL A 47 -1.95 -19.38 -0.40
CA VAL A 47 -2.70 -18.34 -1.09
C VAL A 47 -3.36 -18.94 -2.32
N GLU A 48 -4.69 -19.05 -2.27
CA GLU A 48 -5.49 -19.66 -3.35
C GLU A 48 -5.90 -18.65 -4.41
N ASP A 49 -6.15 -17.41 -4.04
CA ASP A 49 -6.63 -16.36 -4.92
C ASP A 49 -5.61 -15.22 -5.03
N ILE A 50 -5.00 -15.09 -6.21
CA ILE A 50 -4.03 -14.05 -6.50
C ILE A 50 -4.62 -13.14 -7.57
N VAL A 51 -4.82 -11.88 -7.21
CA VAL A 51 -5.35 -10.85 -8.11
C VAL A 51 -4.26 -9.81 -8.36
N VAL A 52 -3.94 -9.55 -9.61
CA VAL A 52 -3.07 -8.45 -10.03
C VAL A 52 -3.93 -7.36 -10.65
N ILE A 53 -3.92 -6.18 -10.03
CA ILE A 53 -4.48 -4.98 -10.63
C ILE A 53 -3.47 -4.47 -11.67
N ARG A 54 -3.95 -4.06 -12.83
CA ARG A 54 -3.07 -3.55 -13.88
C ARG A 54 -2.50 -2.19 -13.50
N GLY A 55 -1.18 -2.10 -13.41
CA GLY A 55 -0.44 -0.84 -13.37
C GLY A 55 -0.04 -0.37 -14.78
N ASN A 56 0.50 0.85 -14.88
CA ASN A 56 0.95 1.40 -16.15
C ASN A 56 2.21 0.72 -16.68
N HIS A 57 3.00 0.03 -15.85
CA HIS A 57 4.14 -0.79 -16.24
C HIS A 57 3.76 -2.23 -16.59
N ASP A 58 2.56 -2.71 -16.30
CA ASP A 58 2.15 -4.12 -16.43
C ASP A 58 1.75 -4.53 -17.86
N ASN A 59 2.26 -3.83 -18.85
CA ASN A 59 2.10 -4.24 -20.23
C ASN A 59 2.83 -5.57 -20.47
N PHE A 60 2.26 -6.42 -21.34
CA PHE A 60 2.84 -7.70 -21.79
C PHE A 60 2.87 -8.84 -20.77
N ILE A 61 2.41 -8.66 -19.51
CA ILE A 61 2.39 -9.74 -18.51
C ILE A 61 1.13 -10.61 -18.57
N LYS A 62 0.03 -10.13 -19.17
CA LYS A 62 -1.26 -10.83 -19.21
C LYS A 62 -1.17 -12.30 -19.69
N PRO A 63 -0.43 -12.66 -20.77
CA PRO A 63 -0.29 -14.04 -21.18
C PRO A 63 0.44 -14.92 -20.15
N LEU A 64 1.40 -14.34 -19.41
CA LEU A 64 2.10 -15.04 -18.33
C LEU A 64 1.17 -15.30 -17.16
N LEU A 65 0.47 -14.28 -16.67
CA LEU A 65 -0.46 -14.38 -15.55
C LEU A 65 -1.58 -15.36 -15.83
N ARG A 66 -2.12 -15.40 -17.06
CA ARG A 66 -3.11 -16.39 -17.48
C ARG A 66 -2.59 -17.83 -17.38
N ARG A 67 -1.32 -18.09 -17.73
CA ARG A 67 -0.69 -19.42 -17.59
C ARG A 67 -0.47 -19.84 -16.15
N LEU A 68 -0.33 -18.85 -15.26
CA LEU A 68 -0.15 -19.03 -13.83
C LEU A 68 -1.48 -19.05 -13.06
N GLU A 69 -2.61 -18.99 -13.79
CA GLU A 69 -3.96 -18.93 -13.20
C GLU A 69 -4.12 -17.78 -12.19
N VAL A 70 -3.51 -16.62 -12.51
CA VAL A 70 -3.60 -15.38 -11.75
C VAL A 70 -4.61 -14.46 -12.41
N GLN A 71 -5.55 -13.93 -11.63
CA GLN A 71 -6.52 -12.95 -12.12
C GLN A 71 -5.80 -11.63 -12.45
N PHE A 72 -6.12 -11.03 -13.61
CA PHE A 72 -5.57 -9.76 -14.04
C PHE A 72 -6.69 -8.83 -14.48
N THR A 73 -6.85 -7.69 -13.79
CA THR A 73 -7.96 -6.75 -13.98
C THR A 73 -7.52 -5.31 -13.80
N ASN A 74 -8.28 -4.33 -14.30
CA ASN A 74 -8.00 -2.90 -14.13
C ASN A 74 -8.43 -2.39 -12.74
N GLY A 75 -9.36 -3.08 -12.08
CA GLY A 75 -9.83 -2.76 -10.74
C GLY A 75 -10.56 -3.93 -10.13
N LEU A 76 -10.65 -3.94 -8.81
CA LEU A 76 -11.38 -4.95 -8.02
C LEU A 76 -12.18 -4.24 -6.93
N LEU A 77 -13.51 -4.27 -7.05
CA LEU A 77 -14.42 -3.90 -5.98
C LEU A 77 -14.80 -5.16 -5.20
N THR A 78 -14.57 -5.17 -3.90
CA THR A 78 -14.86 -6.32 -3.04
C THR A 78 -15.21 -5.89 -1.63
N MET A 79 -15.91 -6.75 -0.89
CA MET A 79 -16.19 -6.54 0.52
C MET A 79 -14.99 -6.94 1.38
N VAL A 80 -14.60 -6.09 2.32
CA VAL A 80 -13.63 -6.38 3.37
C VAL A 80 -14.27 -5.98 4.71
N GLY A 81 -14.62 -6.96 5.51
CA GLY A 81 -15.50 -6.72 6.65
C GLY A 81 -16.87 -6.22 6.19
N ASP A 82 -17.27 -5.05 6.67
CA ASP A 82 -18.51 -4.35 6.36
C ASP A 82 -18.34 -3.21 5.33
N LYS A 83 -17.16 -3.08 4.71
CA LYS A 83 -16.80 -1.99 3.80
C LYS A 83 -16.61 -2.48 2.37
N TRP A 84 -17.11 -1.69 1.40
CA TRP A 84 -16.76 -1.83 0.00
C TRP A 84 -15.39 -1.22 -0.25
N VAL A 85 -14.44 -2.04 -0.69
CA VAL A 85 -13.07 -1.64 -0.99
C VAL A 85 -12.82 -1.78 -2.48
N LEU A 86 -12.42 -0.68 -3.11
CA LEU A 86 -11.98 -0.65 -4.50
C LEU A 86 -10.45 -0.63 -4.54
N PHE A 87 -9.86 -1.66 -5.11
CA PHE A 87 -8.45 -1.68 -5.49
C PHE A 87 -8.32 -1.24 -6.95
N THR A 88 -7.54 -0.19 -7.19
CA THR A 88 -7.13 0.25 -8.52
C THR A 88 -5.70 0.77 -8.45
N HIS A 89 -4.94 0.71 -9.54
CA HIS A 89 -3.55 1.18 -9.47
C HIS A 89 -3.45 2.70 -9.26
N GLY A 90 -4.37 3.47 -9.83
CA GLY A 90 -4.44 4.92 -9.65
C GLY A 90 -3.91 5.76 -10.83
N HIS A 91 -3.37 5.14 -11.88
CA HIS A 91 -2.88 5.82 -13.08
C HIS A 91 -3.99 6.18 -14.10
N GLU A 92 -5.15 5.57 -13.97
CA GLU A 92 -6.33 5.83 -14.80
C GLU A 92 -7.42 6.54 -13.99
N ASP A 93 -8.25 7.31 -14.68
CA ASP A 93 -9.45 7.89 -14.09
C ASP A 93 -10.56 6.84 -14.05
N VAL A 94 -10.99 6.48 -12.84
CA VAL A 94 -12.02 5.47 -12.60
C VAL A 94 -13.14 6.02 -11.72
N ASP A 95 -14.33 5.47 -11.88
CA ASP A 95 -15.42 5.76 -10.97
C ASP A 95 -15.16 5.10 -9.60
N VAL A 96 -15.15 5.93 -8.57
CA VAL A 96 -14.90 5.52 -7.18
C VAL A 96 -16.13 5.66 -6.29
N SER A 97 -17.30 5.96 -6.88
CA SER A 97 -18.52 6.34 -6.15
C SER A 97 -19.07 5.24 -5.25
N GLU A 98 -18.92 3.96 -5.66
CA GLU A 98 -19.49 2.81 -4.94
C GLU A 98 -18.60 2.32 -3.77
N ALA A 99 -17.38 2.83 -3.63
CA ALA A 99 -16.44 2.36 -2.62
C ALA A 99 -16.44 3.23 -1.37
N ASP A 100 -16.40 2.59 -0.20
CA ASP A 100 -16.11 3.23 1.08
C ASP A 100 -14.63 3.51 1.23
N ILE A 101 -13.80 2.58 0.77
CA ILE A 101 -12.34 2.70 0.79
C ILE A 101 -11.81 2.48 -0.63
N ILE A 102 -11.03 3.43 -1.11
CA ILE A 102 -10.31 3.32 -2.37
C ILE A 102 -8.84 3.10 -2.04
N VAL A 103 -8.22 2.07 -2.60
CA VAL A 103 -6.80 1.76 -2.40
C VAL A 103 -6.08 1.90 -3.74
N ILE A 104 -5.10 2.82 -3.78
CA ILE A 104 -4.27 3.04 -4.95
C ILE A 104 -2.78 2.84 -4.64
N GLY A 105 -2.00 2.48 -5.68
CA GLY A 105 -0.55 2.50 -5.70
C GLY A 105 -0.04 3.75 -6.43
N HIS A 106 0.78 3.55 -7.48
CA HIS A 106 1.25 4.52 -8.48
C HIS A 106 2.08 5.71 -7.95
N GLU A 107 1.64 6.36 -6.88
CA GLU A 107 2.26 7.57 -6.33
C GLU A 107 3.51 7.31 -5.50
N HIS A 108 3.64 6.11 -4.94
CA HIS A 108 4.76 5.73 -4.08
C HIS A 108 5.09 6.78 -2.99
N PRO A 109 4.15 7.16 -2.14
CA PRO A 109 4.34 8.29 -1.22
C PRO A 109 5.47 8.03 -0.23
N ALA A 110 6.27 9.08 0.01
CA ALA A 110 7.31 9.10 1.03
C ALA A 110 7.36 10.48 1.70
N LEU A 111 7.42 10.52 3.03
CA LEU A 111 7.63 11.76 3.75
C LEU A 111 9.12 12.10 3.73
N LYS A 112 9.45 13.33 3.31
CA LYS A 112 10.81 13.84 3.33
C LYS A 112 11.08 14.46 4.70
N CYS A 113 12.11 13.96 5.40
CA CYS A 113 12.52 14.46 6.70
C CYS A 113 13.96 14.96 6.67
N PHE A 114 14.23 16.00 7.43
CA PHE A 114 15.57 16.62 7.55
C PHE A 114 16.20 16.97 6.19
N ASP A 115 15.37 17.32 5.23
CA ASP A 115 15.74 17.64 3.83
C ASP A 115 16.50 16.56 3.04
N VAL A 116 16.83 15.43 3.67
CA VAL A 116 17.68 14.36 3.10
C VAL A 116 16.96 13.02 3.03
N TYR A 117 16.30 12.62 4.11
CA TYR A 117 15.75 11.27 4.24
C TYR A 117 14.33 11.19 3.71
N LYS A 118 14.02 10.13 2.95
CA LYS A 118 12.67 9.80 2.51
C LYS A 118 12.21 8.52 3.18
N PHE A 119 11.10 8.61 3.90
CA PHE A 119 10.47 7.48 4.57
C PHE A 119 9.20 7.08 3.82
N PRO A 120 9.14 5.88 3.20
CA PRO A 120 7.91 5.40 2.59
C PRO A 120 6.77 5.40 3.61
N CYS A 121 5.61 5.90 3.20
CA CYS A 121 4.46 6.01 4.08
C CYS A 121 3.16 5.73 3.31
N PHE A 122 2.12 5.35 4.03
CA PHE A 122 0.78 5.40 3.48
C PHE A 122 0.21 6.81 3.67
N ILE A 123 -0.61 7.23 2.71
CA ILE A 123 -1.44 8.43 2.86
C ILE A 123 -2.89 7.98 2.95
N LYS A 124 -3.62 8.50 3.94
CA LYS A 124 -5.05 8.29 4.08
C LYS A 124 -5.77 9.63 3.95
N ILE A 125 -6.53 9.80 2.89
CA ILE A 125 -7.22 11.04 2.55
C ILE A 125 -8.71 10.86 2.82
N PRO A 126 -9.34 11.65 3.69
CA PRO A 126 -10.78 11.62 3.88
C PRO A 126 -11.48 12.20 2.64
N LEU A 127 -12.41 11.46 2.05
CA LEU A 127 -13.24 11.90 0.93
C LEU A 127 -14.63 12.38 1.42
N SER A 128 -15.10 11.78 2.49
CA SER A 128 -16.28 12.17 3.26
C SER A 128 -16.21 11.53 4.64
N GLU A 129 -17.24 11.67 5.47
CA GLU A 129 -17.27 11.16 6.84
C GLU A 129 -16.93 9.66 6.95
N ASN A 130 -17.38 8.84 5.99
CA ASN A 130 -17.17 7.38 6.01
C ASN A 130 -16.34 6.85 4.82
N ARG A 131 -15.81 7.73 3.97
CA ARG A 131 -15.07 7.34 2.77
C ARG A 131 -13.65 7.85 2.80
N HIS A 132 -12.72 6.97 2.40
CA HIS A 132 -11.29 7.28 2.43
C HIS A 132 -10.60 6.80 1.15
N LEU A 133 -9.61 7.58 0.71
CA LEU A 133 -8.62 7.14 -0.26
C LEU A 133 -7.33 6.78 0.49
N VAL A 134 -6.83 5.58 0.25
CA VAL A 134 -5.56 5.08 0.80
C VAL A 134 -4.55 4.96 -0.34
N VAL A 135 -3.43 5.65 -0.22
CA VAL A 135 -2.32 5.58 -1.18
C VAL A 135 -1.20 4.75 -0.57
N MET A 136 -0.83 3.68 -1.25
CA MET A 136 0.19 2.74 -0.78
C MET A 136 1.59 3.20 -1.21
N PRO A 137 2.62 3.04 -0.36
CA PRO A 137 4.01 3.18 -0.77
C PRO A 137 4.42 2.04 -1.70
N ALA A 138 5.54 2.22 -2.41
CA ALA A 138 6.19 1.13 -3.11
C ALA A 138 6.65 0.05 -2.13
N THR A 139 6.46 -1.21 -2.49
CA THR A 139 6.93 -2.35 -1.69
C THR A 139 8.37 -2.75 -2.01
N GLY A 140 8.90 -2.31 -3.15
CA GLY A 140 10.26 -2.61 -3.60
C GLY A 140 11.29 -1.61 -3.06
N PRO A 141 12.54 -2.05 -2.83
CA PRO A 141 13.60 -1.19 -2.27
C PRO A 141 14.17 -0.19 -3.29
N TYR A 142 13.83 -0.32 -4.56
CA TYR A 142 14.44 0.46 -5.64
C TYR A 142 13.76 1.79 -5.94
N HIS A 143 12.61 2.07 -5.31
CA HIS A 143 11.89 3.31 -5.54
C HIS A 143 12.01 4.22 -4.30
N PRO A 144 12.65 5.40 -4.43
CA PRO A 144 12.86 6.31 -3.29
C PRO A 144 11.56 6.98 -2.81
N GLY A 145 10.46 6.79 -3.53
CA GLY A 145 9.19 7.45 -3.27
C GLY A 145 9.11 8.89 -3.77
N ILE A 146 7.88 9.36 -3.99
CA ILE A 146 7.56 10.75 -4.31
C ILE A 146 7.28 11.48 -3.00
N THR A 147 7.85 12.67 -2.84
CA THR A 147 7.64 13.47 -1.63
C THR A 147 6.17 13.84 -1.49
N VAL A 148 5.61 13.53 -0.32
CA VAL A 148 4.24 13.90 0.03
C VAL A 148 4.12 15.42 0.14
N THR A 149 3.07 15.97 -0.46
CA THR A 149 2.75 17.40 -0.50
C THR A 149 1.24 17.59 -0.30
N PRO A 150 0.79 18.71 0.25
CA PRO A 150 -0.63 19.00 0.39
C PRO A 150 -1.28 19.46 -0.92
N GLU A 151 -0.52 19.61 -2.01
CA GLU A 151 -0.97 20.14 -3.30
C GLU A 151 -1.41 19.02 -4.24
N PRO A 152 -2.73 18.84 -4.51
CA PRO A 152 -3.21 17.76 -5.39
C PRO A 152 -2.61 17.77 -6.79
N GLY A 153 -2.27 18.94 -7.31
CA GLY A 153 -1.70 19.12 -8.66
C GLY A 153 -0.32 18.49 -8.85
N GLU A 154 0.40 18.20 -7.78
CA GLU A 154 1.73 17.59 -7.81
C GLU A 154 1.71 16.05 -7.91
N TYR A 155 0.53 15.44 -7.76
CA TYR A 155 0.36 13.99 -7.91
C TYR A 155 0.11 13.58 -9.36
N LEU A 156 0.45 12.34 -9.69
CA LEU A 156 0.24 11.75 -11.02
C LEU A 156 -1.20 11.25 -11.20
N SER A 157 -1.78 10.72 -10.12
CA SER A 157 -3.10 10.10 -10.15
C SER A 157 -4.22 11.11 -10.44
N PRO A 158 -5.03 10.89 -11.47
CA PRO A 158 -6.20 11.72 -11.74
C PRO A 158 -7.23 11.67 -10.59
N ILE A 159 -7.23 10.61 -9.79
CA ILE A 159 -8.11 10.48 -8.62
C ILE A 159 -7.72 11.51 -7.55
N ILE A 160 -6.42 11.67 -7.26
CA ILE A 160 -5.92 12.66 -6.28
C ILE A 160 -6.06 14.08 -6.84
N ARG A 161 -5.70 14.30 -8.11
CA ARG A 161 -5.71 15.62 -8.73
C ARG A 161 -7.08 16.30 -8.78
N ARG A 162 -8.17 15.53 -8.62
CA ARG A 162 -9.55 16.08 -8.52
C ARG A 162 -9.93 16.57 -7.13
N LEU A 163 -9.15 16.25 -6.11
CA LEU A 163 -9.40 16.69 -4.75
C LEU A 163 -9.09 18.18 -4.61
N ARG A 164 -9.68 18.85 -3.62
CA ARG A 164 -9.51 20.30 -3.45
C ARG A 164 -8.22 20.64 -2.73
N ASP A 165 -7.95 19.90 -1.67
CA ASP A 165 -6.74 20.03 -0.86
C ASP A 165 -6.46 18.69 -0.15
N LEU A 166 -5.25 18.57 0.37
CA LEU A 166 -4.79 17.37 1.07
C LEU A 166 -4.28 17.66 2.50
N TYR A 167 -4.51 18.87 3.04
CA TYR A 167 -4.05 19.21 4.40
C TYR A 167 -4.63 18.29 5.48
N SER A 168 -5.85 17.79 5.27
CA SER A 168 -6.52 16.85 6.18
C SER A 168 -6.06 15.39 6.03
N MET A 169 -5.11 15.09 5.13
CA MET A 169 -4.62 13.73 4.97
C MET A 169 -3.84 13.25 6.18
N SER A 170 -4.10 12.03 6.63
CA SER A 170 -3.23 11.36 7.59
C SER A 170 -2.04 10.73 6.89
N ILE A 171 -0.88 10.77 7.55
CA ILE A 171 0.34 10.09 7.11
C ILE A 171 0.63 8.95 8.07
N VAL A 172 0.77 7.74 7.52
CA VAL A 172 0.88 6.51 8.32
C VAL A 172 2.21 5.82 8.01
N PHE A 173 2.99 5.60 9.04
CA PHE A 173 4.24 4.85 8.99
C PHE A 173 4.10 3.53 9.72
N TRP A 174 4.92 2.58 9.34
CA TRP A 174 5.17 1.39 10.14
C TRP A 174 6.66 1.32 10.49
N VAL A 175 6.94 0.92 11.72
CA VAL A 175 8.29 0.83 12.27
C VAL A 175 8.49 -0.58 12.80
N ASP A 176 9.58 -1.23 12.39
CA ASP A 176 10.01 -2.49 12.94
C ASP A 176 10.79 -2.23 14.24
N LEU A 177 10.27 -2.70 15.35
CA LEU A 177 10.84 -2.50 16.70
C LEU A 177 11.82 -3.62 17.09
N GLY A 178 11.98 -4.63 16.25
CA GLY A 178 12.91 -5.73 16.48
C GLY A 178 12.25 -7.02 16.97
N GLU A 179 13.08 -7.92 17.53
CA GLU A 179 12.63 -9.23 17.96
C GLU A 179 11.69 -9.14 19.18
N ALA A 180 10.61 -9.89 19.11
CA ALA A 180 9.63 -10.01 20.20
C ALA A 180 9.98 -11.18 21.11
N PRO A 181 9.61 -11.12 22.41
CA PRO A 181 9.88 -12.20 23.36
C PRO A 181 9.11 -13.49 23.05
N THR A 182 8.05 -13.41 22.25
CA THR A 182 7.21 -14.55 21.86
C THR A 182 6.84 -14.46 20.38
N SER A 183 6.65 -15.60 19.73
CA SER A 183 6.07 -15.67 18.36
C SER A 183 4.55 -15.52 18.41
N GLY A 184 3.95 -15.29 17.25
CA GLY A 184 2.50 -15.19 17.06
C GLY A 184 2.06 -13.85 16.49
N VAL A 185 0.76 -13.74 16.21
CA VAL A 185 0.12 -12.49 15.79
C VAL A 185 -0.67 -11.95 16.96
N ALA A 186 -0.39 -10.74 17.38
CA ALA A 186 -1.12 -10.05 18.41
C ALA A 186 -1.24 -8.57 18.09
N TYR A 187 -2.44 -8.03 18.29
CA TYR A 187 -2.62 -6.61 18.53
C TYR A 187 -2.30 -6.39 20.02
N ILE A 188 -1.32 -5.55 20.30
CA ILE A 188 -0.83 -5.37 21.67
C ILE A 188 -1.63 -4.27 22.36
N GLU A 189 -1.60 -3.07 21.78
CA GLU A 189 -2.33 -1.92 22.32
C GLU A 189 -2.47 -0.80 21.29
N SER A 190 -3.34 0.18 21.57
CA SER A 190 -3.43 1.46 20.87
C SER A 190 -3.30 2.59 21.86
N GLN A 191 -2.49 3.56 21.55
CA GLN A 191 -2.32 4.76 22.35
C GLN A 191 -2.44 6.00 21.48
N SER A 192 -3.28 6.94 21.89
CA SER A 192 -3.34 8.28 21.30
C SER A 192 -2.47 9.22 22.12
N PHE A 193 -1.42 9.71 21.51
CA PHE A 193 -0.61 10.78 22.05
C PHE A 193 -1.19 12.10 21.54
N THR A 194 -2.11 12.68 22.27
CA THR A 194 -2.93 13.80 21.82
C THR A 194 -3.96 13.39 20.74
N ASP A 195 -4.83 14.31 20.35
CA ASP A 195 -5.76 14.09 19.22
C ASP A 195 -5.08 14.04 17.84
N LEU A 196 -3.75 14.18 17.81
CA LEU A 196 -2.96 14.41 16.62
C LEU A 196 -2.13 13.21 16.17
N VAL A 197 -1.74 12.33 17.10
CA VAL A 197 -0.89 11.17 16.84
C VAL A 197 -1.49 9.93 17.49
N ARG A 198 -1.67 8.88 16.72
CA ARG A 198 -2.07 7.55 17.18
C ARG A 198 -0.96 6.56 16.91
N VAL A 199 -0.71 5.68 17.85
CA VAL A 199 0.23 4.56 17.69
C VAL A 199 -0.50 3.25 18.03
N ASP A 200 -0.45 2.30 17.11
CA ASP A 200 -0.95 0.94 17.30
C ASP A 200 0.23 -0.02 17.28
N TRP A 201 0.32 -0.91 18.29
CA TRP A 201 1.39 -1.91 18.38
C TRP A 201 0.87 -3.28 17.98
N PHE A 202 1.67 -3.96 17.16
CA PHE A 202 1.36 -5.29 16.64
C PHE A 202 2.55 -6.22 16.79
N ARG A 203 2.28 -7.51 16.95
CA ARG A 203 3.27 -8.58 16.88
C ARG A 203 2.97 -9.48 15.70
N VAL A 204 3.97 -9.74 14.86
CA VAL A 204 3.85 -10.65 13.70
C VAL A 204 5.20 -11.32 13.48
N GLY A 205 5.22 -12.66 13.39
CA GLY A 205 6.42 -13.42 13.03
C GLY A 205 7.57 -13.28 14.03
N GLY A 206 7.27 -13.15 15.32
CA GLY A 206 8.29 -12.95 16.35
C GLY A 206 8.95 -11.59 16.35
N ARG A 207 8.32 -10.59 15.73
CA ARG A 207 8.77 -9.19 15.71
C ARG A 207 7.65 -8.26 16.13
N ASP A 208 8.00 -7.21 16.84
CA ASP A 208 7.08 -6.14 17.24
C ASP A 208 7.15 -4.99 16.22
N TYR A 209 6.00 -4.43 15.91
CA TYR A 209 5.83 -3.32 14.99
C TYR A 209 4.97 -2.23 15.61
N ALA A 210 5.30 -0.99 15.31
CA ALA A 210 4.44 0.15 15.58
C ALA A 210 3.90 0.72 14.27
N VAL A 211 2.60 0.98 14.22
CA VAL A 211 1.95 1.76 13.17
C VAL A 211 1.62 3.12 13.74
N ILE A 212 2.22 4.16 13.19
CA ILE A 212 2.13 5.54 13.68
C ILE A 212 1.31 6.34 12.67
N GLU A 213 0.16 6.84 13.07
CA GLU A 213 -0.71 7.71 12.27
C GLU A 213 -0.61 9.15 12.76
N PHE A 214 -0.10 10.03 11.93
CA PHE A 214 -0.21 11.48 12.09
C PHE A 214 -1.49 11.96 11.41
N LYS A 215 -2.39 12.60 12.14
CA LYS A 215 -3.76 12.88 11.69
C LYS A 215 -3.91 14.02 10.68
N ASN A 216 -2.83 14.75 10.39
CA ASN A 216 -2.78 15.69 9.28
C ASN A 216 -1.34 15.87 8.76
N TYR A 217 -1.23 16.45 7.57
CA TYR A 217 0.04 16.69 6.90
C TYR A 217 0.98 17.58 7.71
N GLU A 218 0.48 18.67 8.29
CA GLU A 218 1.29 19.68 8.97
C GLU A 218 2.03 19.10 10.18
N ILE A 219 1.38 18.21 10.93
CA ILE A 219 1.99 17.56 12.10
C ILE A 219 3.13 16.65 11.66
N ALA A 220 2.89 15.79 10.67
CA ALA A 220 3.92 14.89 10.17
C ALA A 220 5.11 15.67 9.60
N HIS A 221 4.85 16.75 8.85
CA HIS A 221 5.87 17.61 8.26
C HIS A 221 6.67 18.35 9.33
N SER A 222 6.00 18.92 10.34
CA SER A 222 6.66 19.67 11.43
C SER A 222 7.64 18.79 12.22
N LEU A 223 7.28 17.54 12.50
CA LEU A 223 8.15 16.60 13.20
C LEU A 223 9.35 16.14 12.34
N CYS A 224 9.27 16.29 11.03
CA CYS A 224 10.37 16.00 10.12
C CYS A 224 11.32 17.17 9.89
N LEU A 225 10.99 18.39 10.34
CA LEU A 225 11.84 19.58 10.22
C LEU A 225 12.71 19.79 11.46
N THR A 226 12.36 19.17 12.60
CA THR A 226 13.10 19.27 13.87
C THR A 226 14.14 18.17 13.99
#